data_9d7a733ba0eb4e21a4b438ea48f4c262
#
_entry.id   9d7a733ba0eb4e21a4b438ea48f4c262
#
_cell.length_a   1.000
_cell.length_b   1.000
_cell.length_c   1.000
_cell.angle_alpha   90.00
_cell.angle_beta   90.00
_cell.angle_gamma   90.00
#
_symmetry.space_group_name_H-M   'P 1'
#
loop_
_entity.id
_entity.type
_entity.pdbx_description
1 polymer ?
#
loop_
_entity_poly.entity_id
_entity_poly.type
_entity_poly.pdbx_seq_one_letter_code
_entity_poly.pdbx_strand_id
1 'polypeptide(L)'
;MTLKNNNRLQIGLAMSGHAITDLYSSFIIGIIPVLAIKFNLSLFLVGLLTAIAGISNSLTQPVFGYLADKYNTKYFLVAGPLFSAILISLMPIMPSYYLVVIILFLGNLSVAIMHPPTAAMGGQFGGKMKGLSNSLISFSGTFGYALGSMLIIFVIEKLGISFAPITMIPGIIMAIILFKYIDIPFKPAGAKSSHNFYKKLKKANKYKILQLFFIFSASFARDIMWILMITFMPLYFTNSGIKLLNVGYILILYNIIGGFGGIIAGYFSDRIKGKSFLIQGGLLLSLPFIFFMFKTTGIIPVIFFIIIGFFSISTLPLCIRISQEIFPGSMSLASSLVMGLSVGTGSIAMIFLGKAADKIGIANTVYYASISIIAIVILLSFYPLIAKKAARQDIRH
;
A
#
# COMPACT_ATOMS: atom_id res chain seq x y z
N MET A 1 -13.74 31.56 -16.13
CA MET A 1 -13.81 30.22 -15.53
C MET A 1 -13.01 30.27 -14.24
N THR A 2 -13.64 30.27 -13.08
CA THR A 2 -12.92 30.33 -11.81
C THR A 2 -12.08 29.06 -11.63
N LEU A 3 -10.87 29.17 -11.09
CA LEU A 3 -9.96 28.03 -10.85
C LEU A 3 -10.66 26.85 -10.11
N LYS A 4 -11.66 27.16 -9.30
CA LYS A 4 -12.44 26.17 -8.53
C LYS A 4 -13.28 25.22 -9.39
N ASN A 5 -13.74 25.62 -10.58
CA ASN A 5 -14.56 24.77 -11.45
C ASN A 5 -13.77 23.96 -12.49
N ASN A 6 -12.44 23.90 -12.36
CA ASN A 6 -11.59 23.13 -13.27
C ASN A 6 -11.33 21.71 -12.73
N ASN A 7 -12.04 20.72 -13.28
CA ASN A 7 -11.89 19.31 -12.88
C ASN A 7 -10.43 18.81 -12.96
N ARG A 8 -9.65 19.26 -13.94
CA ARG A 8 -8.23 18.87 -14.07
C ARG A 8 -7.40 19.40 -12.91
N LEU A 9 -7.66 20.64 -12.48
CA LEU A 9 -7.00 21.22 -11.31
C LEU A 9 -7.37 20.45 -10.04
N GLN A 10 -8.64 20.10 -9.85
CA GLN A 10 -9.10 19.36 -8.67
C GLN A 10 -8.46 17.96 -8.59
N ILE A 11 -8.34 17.25 -9.74
CA ILE A 11 -7.63 15.96 -9.80
C ILE A 11 -6.13 16.17 -9.52
N GLY A 12 -5.49 17.18 -10.09
CA GLY A 12 -4.09 17.49 -9.85
C GLY A 12 -3.80 17.78 -8.37
N LEU A 13 -4.67 18.57 -7.72
CA LEU A 13 -4.60 18.84 -6.28
C LEU A 13 -4.74 17.56 -5.44
N ALA A 14 -5.70 16.69 -5.79
CA ALA A 14 -5.88 15.40 -5.12
C ALA A 14 -4.66 14.50 -5.28
N MET A 15 -4.11 14.40 -6.50
CA MET A 15 -2.89 13.64 -6.79
C MET A 15 -1.69 14.16 -5.99
N SER A 16 -1.49 15.48 -5.96
CA SER A 16 -0.38 16.09 -5.22
C SER A 16 -0.54 15.88 -3.71
N GLY A 17 -1.75 16.07 -3.19
CA GLY A 17 -2.06 15.80 -1.79
C GLY A 17 -1.83 14.33 -1.41
N HIS A 18 -2.23 13.39 -2.26
CA HIS A 18 -2.04 11.96 -2.08
C HIS A 18 -0.54 11.60 -2.09
N ALA A 19 0.21 12.11 -3.08
CA ALA A 19 1.65 11.90 -3.16
C ALA A 19 2.37 12.39 -1.91
N ILE A 20 2.06 13.60 -1.44
CA ILE A 20 2.66 14.17 -0.23
C ILE A 20 2.25 13.40 1.03
N THR A 21 1.01 12.93 1.13
CA THR A 21 0.56 12.15 2.30
C THR A 21 1.26 10.79 2.34
N ASP A 22 1.35 10.09 1.21
CA ASP A 22 2.01 8.78 1.13
C ASP A 22 3.53 8.87 1.25
N LEU A 23 4.12 10.01 0.92
CA LEU A 23 5.53 10.29 1.19
C LEU A 23 5.84 10.11 2.69
N TYR A 24 5.00 10.64 3.58
CA TYR A 24 5.20 10.46 5.02
C TYR A 24 4.94 9.03 5.47
N SER A 25 3.98 8.35 4.88
CA SER A 25 3.67 6.94 5.19
C SER A 25 4.90 6.02 5.08
N SER A 26 5.82 6.32 4.17
CA SER A 26 7.04 5.51 3.95
C SER A 26 8.23 5.88 4.82
N PHE A 27 8.18 6.96 5.62
CA PHE A 27 9.31 7.38 6.46
C PHE A 27 9.78 6.28 7.41
N ILE A 28 8.85 5.57 8.03
CA ILE A 28 9.19 4.48 8.94
C ILE A 28 10.13 3.47 8.28
N ILE A 29 9.88 3.11 7.03
CA ILE A 29 10.66 2.12 6.27
C ILE A 29 12.12 2.59 6.10
N GLY A 30 12.30 3.87 5.75
CA GLY A 30 13.63 4.44 5.58
C GLY A 30 14.44 4.52 6.86
N ILE A 31 13.79 4.69 8.02
CA ILE A 31 14.48 4.89 9.30
C ILE A 31 14.47 3.67 10.21
N ILE A 32 13.89 2.54 9.82
CA ILE A 32 13.94 1.29 10.60
C ILE A 32 15.38 0.97 11.09
N PRO A 33 16.43 1.01 10.24
CA PRO A 33 17.80 0.76 10.72
C PRO A 33 18.26 1.75 11.77
N VAL A 34 17.91 3.03 11.62
CA VAL A 34 18.27 4.09 12.59
C VAL A 34 17.56 3.88 13.93
N LEU A 35 16.26 3.58 13.90
CA LEU A 35 15.49 3.31 15.12
C LEU A 35 15.92 2.00 15.79
N ALA A 36 16.25 0.98 15.01
CA ALA A 36 16.73 -0.29 15.52
C ALA A 36 18.01 -0.11 16.34
N ILE A 37 18.96 0.70 15.86
CA ILE A 37 20.19 1.03 16.58
C ILE A 37 19.87 1.94 17.78
N LYS A 38 19.10 3.01 17.58
CA LYS A 38 18.80 4.02 18.60
C LYS A 38 18.16 3.42 19.87
N PHE A 39 17.27 2.44 19.69
CA PHE A 39 16.49 1.82 20.78
C PHE A 39 16.84 0.36 21.04
N ASN A 40 17.89 -0.15 20.41
CA ASN A 40 18.29 -1.56 20.48
C ASN A 40 17.12 -2.53 20.25
N LEU A 41 16.40 -2.32 19.13
CA LEU A 41 15.17 -3.06 18.84
C LEU A 41 15.46 -4.48 18.36
N SER A 42 14.71 -5.45 18.89
CA SER A 42 14.60 -6.77 18.29
C SER A 42 13.81 -6.71 16.97
N LEU A 43 13.94 -7.70 16.12
CA LEU A 43 13.18 -7.80 14.87
C LEU A 43 11.66 -7.92 15.13
N PHE A 44 11.28 -8.46 16.30
CA PHE A 44 9.91 -8.44 16.79
C PHE A 44 9.39 -7.00 16.95
N LEU A 45 10.14 -6.13 17.62
CA LEU A 45 9.75 -4.72 17.82
C LEU A 45 9.73 -3.95 16.51
N VAL A 46 10.63 -4.26 15.57
CA VAL A 46 10.60 -3.72 14.19
C VAL A 46 9.33 -4.18 13.48
N GLY A 47 9.00 -5.47 13.54
CA GLY A 47 7.77 -6.01 12.96
C GLY A 47 6.51 -5.39 13.58
N LEU A 48 6.54 -5.09 14.89
CA LEU A 48 5.46 -4.42 15.60
C LEU A 48 5.25 -2.98 15.09
N LEU A 49 6.32 -2.21 14.85
CA LEU A 49 6.21 -0.87 14.23
C LEU A 49 5.52 -0.94 12.88
N THR A 50 5.94 -1.88 12.02
CA THR A 50 5.34 -2.06 10.70
C THR A 50 3.88 -2.51 10.79
N ALA A 51 3.56 -3.39 11.74
CA ALA A 51 2.18 -3.82 12.00
C ALA A 51 1.30 -2.64 12.41
N ILE A 52 1.77 -1.80 13.33
CA ILE A 52 1.05 -0.62 13.81
C ILE A 52 0.81 0.36 12.65
N ALA A 53 1.82 0.63 11.83
CA ALA A 53 1.68 1.49 10.65
C ALA A 53 0.61 0.95 9.68
N GLY A 54 0.66 -0.34 9.36
CA GLY A 54 -0.30 -0.96 8.43
C GLY A 54 -1.72 -1.06 9.00
N ILE A 55 -1.87 -1.39 10.29
CA ILE A 55 -3.18 -1.45 10.96
C ILE A 55 -3.82 -0.07 10.97
N SER A 56 -3.08 0.96 11.42
CA SER A 56 -3.60 2.32 11.51
C SER A 56 -3.90 2.93 10.16
N ASN A 57 -3.12 2.63 9.13
CA ASN A 57 -3.37 3.12 7.77
C ASN A 57 -4.49 2.35 7.07
N SER A 58 -4.49 1.02 7.11
CA SER A 58 -5.32 0.21 6.21
C SER A 58 -6.66 -0.22 6.84
N LEU A 59 -6.66 -0.71 8.08
CA LEU A 59 -7.90 -1.20 8.71
C LEU A 59 -8.85 -0.08 9.14
N THR A 60 -8.36 1.15 9.27
CA THR A 60 -9.18 2.31 9.65
C THR A 60 -9.81 3.03 8.45
N GLN A 61 -9.35 2.78 7.22
CA GLN A 61 -9.88 3.42 6.00
C GLN A 61 -11.40 3.28 5.83
N PRO A 62 -12.05 2.14 6.11
CA PRO A 62 -13.50 2.03 6.01
C PRO A 62 -14.25 3.00 6.94
N VAL A 63 -13.70 3.25 8.15
CA VAL A 63 -14.25 4.20 9.11
C VAL A 63 -14.15 5.63 8.56
N PHE A 64 -12.98 6.01 8.05
CA PHE A 64 -12.78 7.32 7.45
C PHE A 64 -13.55 7.52 6.15
N GLY A 65 -13.76 6.46 5.36
CA GLY A 65 -14.65 6.50 4.21
C GLY A 65 -16.08 6.84 4.60
N TYR A 66 -16.61 6.19 5.64
CA TYR A 66 -17.94 6.50 6.17
C TYR A 66 -18.02 7.94 6.70
N LEU A 67 -17.00 8.40 7.42
CA LEU A 67 -16.96 9.78 7.93
C LEU A 67 -16.83 10.81 6.80
N ALA A 68 -16.05 10.54 5.76
CA ALA A 68 -15.92 11.43 4.60
C ALA A 68 -17.21 11.53 3.79
N ASP A 69 -18.03 10.46 3.75
CA ASP A 69 -19.36 10.48 3.12
C ASP A 69 -20.38 11.30 3.95
N LYS A 70 -20.16 11.40 5.26
CA LYS A 70 -21.06 12.11 6.19
C LYS A 70 -20.69 13.58 6.37
N TYR A 71 -19.40 13.91 6.35
CA TYR A 71 -18.86 15.24 6.61
C TYR A 71 -18.20 15.82 5.35
N ASN A 72 -17.83 17.10 5.39
CA ASN A 72 -17.20 17.74 4.24
C ASN A 72 -15.84 17.12 3.93
N THR A 73 -15.74 16.46 2.80
CA THR A 73 -14.56 15.77 2.26
C THR A 73 -13.32 16.64 2.19
N LYS A 74 -13.47 17.98 2.00
CA LYS A 74 -12.34 18.92 1.97
C LYS A 74 -11.46 18.85 3.20
N TYR A 75 -12.07 18.82 4.39
CA TYR A 75 -11.29 18.79 5.65
C TYR A 75 -10.47 17.51 5.80
N PHE A 76 -10.96 16.39 5.28
CA PHE A 76 -10.21 15.13 5.29
C PHE A 76 -8.98 15.20 4.36
N LEU A 77 -9.13 15.81 3.19
CA LEU A 77 -8.04 16.02 2.23
C LEU A 77 -6.96 16.98 2.75
N VAL A 78 -7.33 17.96 3.56
CA VAL A 78 -6.38 18.89 4.20
C VAL A 78 -5.71 18.25 5.42
N ALA A 79 -6.47 17.53 6.23
CA ALA A 79 -5.97 16.91 7.46
C ALA A 79 -4.94 15.82 7.18
N GLY A 80 -5.10 15.05 6.10
CA GLY A 80 -4.17 14.00 5.71
C GLY A 80 -2.71 14.49 5.64
N PRO A 81 -2.35 15.34 4.69
CA PRO A 81 -0.96 15.82 4.55
C PRO A 81 -0.51 16.67 5.74
N LEU A 82 -1.40 17.43 6.40
CA LEU A 82 -1.03 18.27 7.54
C LEU A 82 -0.55 17.43 8.72
N PHE A 83 -1.41 16.56 9.22
CA PHE A 83 -1.11 15.81 10.44
C PHE A 83 -0.10 14.68 10.21
N SER A 84 -0.12 14.03 9.02
CA SER A 84 0.92 13.07 8.68
C SER A 84 2.30 13.72 8.62
N ALA A 85 2.41 14.91 8.02
CA ALA A 85 3.66 15.66 7.97
C ALA A 85 4.19 16.01 9.34
N ILE A 86 3.37 16.60 10.20
CA ILE A 86 3.78 17.02 11.55
C ILE A 86 4.18 15.80 12.39
N LEU A 87 3.29 14.81 12.48
CA LEU A 87 3.50 13.67 13.38
C LEU A 87 4.66 12.80 12.91
N ILE A 88 4.66 12.40 11.64
CA ILE A 88 5.66 11.44 11.14
C ILE A 88 7.05 12.08 11.04
N SER A 89 7.16 13.38 10.73
CA SER A 89 8.45 14.07 10.73
C SER A 89 9.07 14.22 12.12
N LEU A 90 8.27 14.22 13.18
CA LEU A 90 8.75 14.24 14.56
C LEU A 90 9.21 12.86 15.06
N MET A 91 8.78 11.77 14.41
CA MET A 91 9.04 10.40 14.86
C MET A 91 10.54 10.10 15.08
N PRO A 92 11.51 10.50 14.22
CA PRO A 92 12.92 10.18 14.40
C PRO A 92 13.55 10.76 15.66
N ILE A 93 13.07 11.92 16.12
CA ILE A 93 13.62 12.62 17.28
C ILE A 93 12.98 12.21 18.61
N MET A 94 11.98 11.33 18.60
CA MET A 94 11.33 10.89 19.82
C MET A 94 12.32 10.23 20.79
N PRO A 95 12.20 10.54 22.10
CA PRO A 95 13.15 10.04 23.11
C PRO A 95 12.91 8.59 23.52
N SER A 96 11.75 8.00 23.22
CA SER A 96 11.44 6.62 23.58
C SER A 96 10.70 5.86 22.46
N TYR A 97 10.86 4.54 22.45
CA TYR A 97 10.15 3.65 21.54
C TYR A 97 8.62 3.79 21.64
N TYR A 98 8.08 3.94 22.85
CA TYR A 98 6.63 4.10 23.08
C TYR A 98 6.08 5.37 22.40
N LEU A 99 6.83 6.47 22.47
CA LEU A 99 6.44 7.71 21.77
C LEU A 99 6.52 7.55 20.25
N VAL A 100 7.52 6.82 19.73
CA VAL A 100 7.57 6.46 18.30
C VAL A 100 6.29 5.70 17.91
N VAL A 101 5.88 4.70 18.68
CA VAL A 101 4.66 3.91 18.44
C VAL A 101 3.41 4.80 18.40
N ILE A 102 3.24 5.68 19.38
CA ILE A 102 2.08 6.58 19.47
C ILE A 102 2.04 7.53 18.27
N ILE A 103 3.16 8.17 17.95
CA ILE A 103 3.26 9.13 16.84
C ILE A 103 3.08 8.41 15.49
N LEU A 104 3.65 7.22 15.33
CA LEU A 104 3.48 6.40 14.14
C LEU A 104 2.01 6.01 13.94
N PHE A 105 1.32 5.59 15.00
CA PHE A 105 -0.09 5.24 14.95
C PHE A 105 -0.95 6.45 14.54
N LEU A 106 -0.80 7.59 15.22
CA LEU A 106 -1.57 8.81 14.94
C LEU A 106 -1.25 9.39 13.55
N GLY A 107 0.03 9.36 13.14
CA GLY A 107 0.47 9.81 11.83
C GLY A 107 -0.12 8.97 10.71
N ASN A 108 -0.15 7.63 10.85
CA ASN A 108 -0.77 6.75 9.86
C ASN A 108 -2.30 6.79 9.86
N LEU A 109 -2.96 7.12 10.98
CA LEU A 109 -4.38 7.47 10.96
C LEU A 109 -4.64 8.68 10.07
N SER A 110 -3.74 9.67 10.11
CA SER A 110 -3.84 10.87 9.26
C SER A 110 -3.63 10.52 7.78
N VAL A 111 -2.78 9.55 7.48
CA VAL A 111 -2.66 9.00 6.11
C VAL A 111 -3.95 8.31 5.69
N ALA A 112 -4.53 7.47 6.55
CA ALA A 112 -5.77 6.75 6.28
C ALA A 112 -6.96 7.67 5.97
N ILE A 113 -7.02 8.85 6.60
CA ILE A 113 -8.06 9.86 6.39
C ILE A 113 -8.10 10.35 4.94
N MET A 114 -6.95 10.44 4.27
CA MET A 114 -6.82 10.97 2.92
C MET A 114 -7.32 10.02 1.83
N HIS A 115 -7.11 8.70 1.98
CA HIS A 115 -7.31 7.73 0.91
C HIS A 115 -8.77 7.64 0.38
N PRO A 116 -9.82 7.48 1.22
CA PRO A 116 -11.18 7.35 0.71
C PRO A 116 -11.67 8.56 -0.09
N PRO A 117 -11.50 9.81 0.40
CA PRO A 117 -11.92 10.98 -0.36
C PRO A 117 -11.12 11.18 -1.65
N THR A 118 -9.82 10.88 -1.66
CA THR A 118 -8.99 10.97 -2.86
C THR A 118 -9.45 9.98 -3.93
N ALA A 119 -9.74 8.74 -3.55
CA ALA A 119 -10.29 7.74 -4.46
C ALA A 119 -11.65 8.16 -5.04
N ALA A 120 -12.53 8.76 -4.22
CA ALA A 120 -13.82 9.27 -4.67
C ALA A 120 -13.68 10.39 -5.71
N MET A 121 -12.67 11.26 -5.57
CA MET A 121 -12.39 12.34 -6.52
C MET A 121 -12.04 11.82 -7.92
N GLY A 122 -11.27 10.72 -8.02
CA GLY A 122 -10.97 10.10 -9.31
C GLY A 122 -12.21 9.68 -10.08
N GLY A 123 -13.18 9.12 -9.39
CA GLY A 123 -14.48 8.77 -9.98
C GLY A 123 -15.37 9.96 -10.30
N GLN A 124 -15.33 11.01 -9.47
CA GLN A 124 -16.20 12.19 -9.60
C GLN A 124 -15.74 13.16 -10.69
N PHE A 125 -14.43 13.45 -10.74
CA PHE A 125 -13.87 14.44 -11.66
C PHE A 125 -13.25 13.85 -12.93
N GLY A 126 -13.12 12.52 -13.02
CA GLY A 126 -12.51 11.80 -14.15
C GLY A 126 -13.32 11.86 -15.46
N GLY A 127 -14.56 12.36 -15.44
CA GLY A 127 -15.42 12.48 -16.64
C GLY A 127 -15.57 11.14 -17.38
N LYS A 128 -15.23 11.13 -18.67
CA LYS A 128 -15.24 9.90 -19.51
C LYS A 128 -14.04 8.96 -19.22
N MET A 129 -12.99 9.44 -18.54
CA MET A 129 -11.74 8.72 -18.30
C MET A 129 -11.55 8.38 -16.80
N LYS A 130 -12.59 7.91 -16.15
CA LYS A 130 -12.57 7.59 -14.70
C LYS A 130 -11.48 6.57 -14.32
N GLY A 131 -11.26 5.57 -15.17
CA GLY A 131 -10.22 4.56 -14.95
C GLY A 131 -8.82 5.17 -14.96
N LEU A 132 -8.50 5.97 -15.97
CA LEU A 132 -7.23 6.68 -16.04
C LEU A 132 -7.04 7.63 -14.85
N SER A 133 -8.08 8.36 -14.47
CA SER A 133 -8.04 9.28 -13.33
C SER A 133 -7.72 8.54 -12.02
N ASN A 134 -8.37 7.42 -11.77
CA ASN A 134 -8.08 6.58 -10.62
C ASN A 134 -6.66 6.00 -10.65
N SER A 135 -6.19 5.56 -11.83
CA SER A 135 -4.83 5.04 -11.99
C SER A 135 -3.77 6.11 -11.74
N LEU A 136 -3.99 7.34 -12.20
CA LEU A 136 -3.08 8.46 -11.96
C LEU A 136 -3.05 8.85 -10.47
N ILE A 137 -4.18 8.85 -9.79
CA ILE A 137 -4.26 9.08 -8.34
C ILE A 137 -3.50 7.97 -7.60
N SER A 138 -3.71 6.71 -7.94
CA SER A 138 -2.98 5.59 -7.31
C SER A 138 -1.49 5.67 -7.57
N PHE A 139 -1.08 6.00 -8.79
CA PHE A 139 0.33 6.18 -9.14
C PHE A 139 0.97 7.32 -8.36
N SER A 140 0.25 8.43 -8.14
CA SER A 140 0.79 9.56 -7.37
C SER A 140 1.09 9.17 -5.92
N GLY A 141 0.25 8.36 -5.28
CA GLY A 141 0.52 7.81 -3.95
C GLY A 141 1.75 6.90 -3.94
N THR A 142 1.84 5.94 -4.87
CA THR A 142 3.01 5.06 -5.00
C THR A 142 4.30 5.84 -5.25
N PHE A 143 4.24 6.89 -6.06
CA PHE A 143 5.38 7.77 -6.33
C PHE A 143 5.82 8.53 -5.06
N GLY A 144 4.86 9.11 -4.34
CA GLY A 144 5.12 9.76 -3.05
C GLY A 144 5.76 8.79 -2.05
N TYR A 145 5.18 7.60 -1.91
CA TYR A 145 5.69 6.53 -1.05
C TYR A 145 7.14 6.14 -1.39
N ALA A 146 7.46 6.01 -2.67
CA ALA A 146 8.83 5.70 -3.12
C ALA A 146 9.83 6.79 -2.74
N LEU A 147 9.44 8.07 -2.85
CA LEU A 147 10.32 9.20 -2.54
C LEU A 147 10.50 9.44 -1.03
N GLY A 148 9.50 9.10 -0.22
CA GLY A 148 9.50 9.49 1.19
C GLY A 148 10.59 8.80 2.01
N SER A 149 10.79 7.50 1.83
CA SER A 149 11.88 6.77 2.50
C SER A 149 13.25 7.37 2.19
N MET A 150 13.46 7.78 0.95
CA MET A 150 14.70 8.43 0.55
C MET A 150 14.84 9.83 1.13
N LEU A 151 13.76 10.62 1.15
CA LEU A 151 13.78 11.98 1.69
C LEU A 151 14.23 11.98 3.15
N ILE A 152 13.64 11.13 3.98
CA ILE A 152 14.00 11.09 5.40
C ILE A 152 15.40 10.55 5.63
N ILE A 153 15.84 9.55 4.85
CA ILE A 153 17.22 9.05 4.89
C ILE A 153 18.20 10.18 4.51
N PHE A 154 17.93 10.91 3.42
CA PHE A 154 18.77 11.99 2.96
C PHE A 154 18.93 13.08 4.04
N VAL A 155 17.84 13.49 4.69
CA VAL A 155 17.88 14.50 5.74
C VAL A 155 18.70 14.00 6.95
N ILE A 156 18.49 12.77 7.39
CA ILE A 156 19.20 12.20 8.53
C ILE A 156 20.72 12.05 8.24
N GLU A 157 21.08 11.55 7.05
CA GLU A 157 22.48 11.32 6.66
C GLU A 157 23.25 12.62 6.41
N LYS A 158 22.60 13.64 5.85
CA LYS A 158 23.27 14.89 5.46
C LYS A 158 23.20 15.98 6.50
N LEU A 159 22.11 16.07 7.24
CA LEU A 159 21.87 17.14 8.21
C LEU A 159 21.86 16.63 9.66
N GLY A 160 21.64 15.34 9.86
CA GLY A 160 21.49 14.71 11.17
C GLY A 160 20.03 14.52 11.59
N ILE A 161 19.82 13.57 12.51
CA ILE A 161 18.49 13.17 12.97
C ILE A 161 17.67 14.33 13.58
N SER A 162 18.34 15.31 14.20
CA SER A 162 17.71 16.49 14.80
C SER A 162 17.01 17.39 13.78
N PHE A 163 17.40 17.30 12.51
CA PHE A 163 16.79 18.05 11.42
C PHE A 163 15.61 17.33 10.76
N ALA A 164 15.26 16.11 11.18
CA ALA A 164 14.11 15.39 10.64
C ALA A 164 12.80 16.23 10.64
N PRO A 165 12.51 17.09 11.64
CA PRO A 165 11.32 17.93 11.63
C PRO A 165 11.20 18.88 10.43
N ILE A 166 12.29 19.25 9.75
CA ILE A 166 12.23 20.12 8.57
C ILE A 166 11.43 19.47 7.42
N THR A 167 11.35 18.15 7.42
CA THR A 167 10.59 17.39 6.41
C THR A 167 9.07 17.60 6.52
N MET A 168 8.55 18.25 7.58
CA MET A 168 7.13 18.60 7.67
C MET A 168 6.71 19.73 6.72
N ILE A 169 7.67 20.54 6.25
CA ILE A 169 7.38 21.74 5.46
C ILE A 169 6.57 21.43 4.19
N PRO A 170 6.95 20.46 3.33
CA PRO A 170 6.16 20.14 2.13
C PRO A 170 4.70 19.77 2.44
N GLY A 171 4.45 19.04 3.51
CA GLY A 171 3.09 18.65 3.91
C GLY A 171 2.26 19.82 4.42
N ILE A 172 2.84 20.71 5.20
CA ILE A 172 2.19 21.94 5.67
C ILE A 172 1.84 22.83 4.47
N ILE A 173 2.77 23.04 3.54
CA ILE A 173 2.53 23.82 2.32
C ILE A 173 1.40 23.18 1.50
N MET A 174 1.42 21.86 1.34
CA MET A 174 0.37 21.14 0.60
C MET A 174 -0.99 21.27 1.27
N ALA A 175 -1.05 21.19 2.59
CA ALA A 175 -2.28 21.38 3.35
C ALA A 175 -2.86 22.81 3.15
N ILE A 176 -2.02 23.83 3.15
CA ILE A 176 -2.43 25.22 2.87
C ILE A 176 -2.97 25.35 1.44
N ILE A 177 -2.28 24.75 0.45
CA ILE A 177 -2.70 24.74 -0.96
C ILE A 177 -4.07 24.05 -1.08
N LEU A 178 -4.24 22.89 -0.47
CA LEU A 178 -5.52 22.16 -0.49
C LEU A 178 -6.63 22.95 0.20
N PHE A 179 -6.34 23.54 1.36
CA PHE A 179 -7.31 24.38 2.06
C PHE A 179 -7.81 25.53 1.21
N LYS A 180 -6.91 26.18 0.47
CA LYS A 180 -7.23 27.36 -0.36
C LYS A 180 -7.93 26.99 -1.68
N TYR A 181 -7.47 25.95 -2.37
CA TYR A 181 -7.83 25.71 -3.78
C TYR A 181 -8.71 24.48 -4.01
N ILE A 182 -8.75 23.50 -3.06
CA ILE A 182 -9.62 22.35 -3.25
C ILE A 182 -11.08 22.75 -3.01
N ASP A 183 -11.92 22.45 -3.99
CA ASP A 183 -13.34 22.74 -3.92
C ASP A 183 -14.13 21.51 -4.39
N ILE A 184 -14.68 20.80 -3.42
CA ILE A 184 -15.45 19.57 -3.67
C ILE A 184 -16.88 19.88 -3.26
N PRO A 185 -17.83 19.80 -4.20
CA PRO A 185 -19.25 19.93 -3.85
C PRO A 185 -19.60 18.82 -2.86
N PHE A 186 -19.86 19.20 -1.62
CA PHE A 186 -20.32 18.25 -0.61
C PHE A 186 -21.75 17.81 -0.95
N LYS A 187 -21.89 16.58 -1.41
CA LYS A 187 -23.17 15.90 -1.49
C LYS A 187 -23.14 14.79 -0.44
N PRO A 188 -23.93 14.91 0.66
CA PRO A 188 -24.02 13.82 1.63
C PRO A 188 -24.50 12.58 0.87
N ALA A 189 -23.61 11.63 0.69
CA ALA A 189 -23.98 10.32 0.19
C ALA A 189 -24.81 9.67 1.30
N GLY A 190 -26.09 9.48 1.07
CA GLY A 190 -26.91 8.75 2.02
C GLY A 190 -26.26 7.39 2.31
N ALA A 191 -26.31 6.93 3.55
CA ALA A 191 -25.71 5.70 4.12
C ALA A 191 -26.06 4.37 3.37
N LYS A 192 -26.55 4.45 2.13
CA LYS A 192 -27.04 3.31 1.35
C LYS A 192 -25.93 2.47 0.69
N SER A 193 -24.69 3.00 0.52
CA SER A 193 -23.67 2.32 -0.27
C SER A 193 -23.06 1.11 0.45
N SER A 194 -22.61 1.26 1.70
CA SER A 194 -22.01 0.15 2.46
C SER A 194 -23.05 -0.89 2.92
N HIS A 195 -24.26 -0.44 3.29
CA HIS A 195 -25.36 -1.35 3.67
C HIS A 195 -25.81 -2.20 2.49
N ASN A 196 -25.81 -1.67 1.27
CA ASN A 196 -26.13 -2.41 0.06
C ASN A 196 -25.11 -3.48 -0.30
N PHE A 197 -23.82 -3.28 -0.01
CA PHE A 197 -22.81 -4.31 -0.28
C PHE A 197 -22.94 -5.51 0.66
N TYR A 198 -23.14 -5.28 1.96
CA TYR A 198 -23.30 -6.37 2.91
C TYR A 198 -24.54 -7.20 2.56
N LYS A 199 -25.63 -6.57 2.14
CA LYS A 199 -26.81 -7.26 1.60
C LYS A 199 -26.48 -8.04 0.31
N LYS A 200 -25.67 -7.46 -0.60
CA LYS A 200 -25.24 -8.12 -1.83
C LYS A 200 -24.32 -9.30 -1.55
N LEU A 201 -23.40 -9.15 -0.57
CA LEU A 201 -22.51 -10.23 -0.16
C LEU A 201 -23.30 -11.42 0.43
N LYS A 202 -24.31 -11.15 1.30
CA LYS A 202 -25.20 -12.17 1.84
C LYS A 202 -26.04 -12.87 0.77
N LYS A 203 -26.41 -12.16 -0.29
CA LYS A 203 -27.18 -12.70 -1.43
C LYS A 203 -26.28 -13.25 -2.55
N ALA A 204 -24.96 -13.08 -2.42
CA ALA A 204 -24.05 -13.53 -3.47
C ALA A 204 -24.01 -15.07 -3.53
N ASN A 205 -23.93 -15.56 -4.75
CA ASN A 205 -23.65 -16.95 -5.04
C ASN A 205 -22.36 -17.39 -4.32
N LYS A 206 -22.39 -18.57 -3.70
CA LYS A 206 -21.24 -19.15 -2.98
C LYS A 206 -19.94 -19.17 -3.81
N TYR A 207 -20.04 -19.36 -5.11
CA TYR A 207 -18.87 -19.36 -5.99
C TYR A 207 -18.28 -17.97 -6.21
N LYS A 208 -19.07 -16.88 -6.17
CA LYS A 208 -18.56 -15.50 -6.17
C LYS A 208 -17.81 -15.16 -4.89
N ILE A 209 -18.33 -15.64 -3.75
CA ILE A 209 -17.61 -15.48 -2.47
C ILE A 209 -16.30 -16.26 -2.50
N LEU A 210 -16.33 -17.47 -3.04
CA LEU A 210 -15.12 -18.30 -3.19
C LEU A 210 -14.10 -17.65 -4.15
N GLN A 211 -14.54 -17.08 -5.28
CA GLN A 211 -13.66 -16.30 -6.16
C GLN A 211 -12.99 -15.14 -5.43
N LEU A 212 -13.77 -14.37 -4.65
CA LEU A 212 -13.23 -13.25 -3.88
C LEU A 212 -12.21 -13.74 -2.85
N PHE A 213 -12.47 -14.86 -2.18
CA PHE A 213 -11.53 -15.48 -1.24
C PHE A 213 -10.22 -15.89 -1.91
N PHE A 214 -10.25 -16.48 -3.13
CA PHE A 214 -9.04 -16.81 -3.88
C PHE A 214 -8.20 -15.56 -4.22
N ILE A 215 -8.86 -14.50 -4.68
CA ILE A 215 -8.18 -13.25 -5.04
C ILE A 215 -7.66 -12.53 -3.78
N PHE A 216 -8.43 -12.52 -2.70
CA PHE A 216 -7.98 -12.03 -1.40
C PHE A 216 -6.73 -12.77 -0.91
N SER A 217 -6.73 -14.11 -0.98
CA SER A 217 -5.58 -14.93 -0.59
C SER A 217 -4.33 -14.61 -1.41
N ALA A 218 -4.49 -14.40 -2.72
CA ALA A 218 -3.38 -13.97 -3.59
C ALA A 218 -2.84 -12.59 -3.20
N SER A 219 -3.74 -11.64 -2.94
CA SER A 219 -3.35 -10.30 -2.48
C SER A 219 -2.66 -10.36 -1.12
N PHE A 220 -3.19 -11.15 -0.19
CA PHE A 220 -2.61 -11.35 1.14
C PHE A 220 -1.18 -11.92 1.08
N ALA A 221 -0.95 -12.98 0.27
CA ALA A 221 0.39 -13.54 0.10
C ALA A 221 1.37 -12.51 -0.49
N ARG A 222 0.94 -11.75 -1.50
CA ARG A 222 1.70 -10.66 -2.09
C ARG A 222 2.02 -9.58 -1.06
N ASP A 223 1.02 -9.18 -0.23
CA ASP A 223 1.19 -8.12 0.77
C ASP A 223 2.14 -8.54 1.89
N ILE A 224 2.04 -9.78 2.39
CA ILE A 224 3.01 -10.31 3.35
C ILE A 224 4.42 -10.21 2.78
N MET A 225 4.62 -10.66 1.53
CA MET A 225 5.94 -10.62 0.92
C MET A 225 6.44 -9.19 0.73
N TRP A 226 5.59 -8.29 0.24
CA TRP A 226 5.93 -6.88 0.08
C TRP A 226 6.31 -6.25 1.42
N ILE A 227 5.50 -6.44 2.48
CA ILE A 227 5.76 -5.87 3.80
C ILE A 227 7.04 -6.44 4.41
N LEU A 228 7.28 -7.75 4.29
CA LEU A 228 8.54 -8.39 4.72
C LEU A 228 9.75 -7.75 4.04
N MET A 229 9.68 -7.58 2.72
CA MET A 229 10.77 -7.01 1.93
C MET A 229 11.06 -5.58 2.34
N ILE A 230 10.04 -4.71 2.42
CA ILE A 230 10.27 -3.30 2.77
C ILE A 230 10.65 -3.12 4.25
N THR A 231 10.29 -4.06 5.15
CA THR A 231 10.61 -3.96 6.57
C THR A 231 12.01 -4.47 6.89
N PHE A 232 12.37 -5.65 6.41
CA PHE A 232 13.60 -6.30 6.82
C PHE A 232 14.77 -6.08 5.87
N MET A 233 14.54 -5.80 4.59
CA MET A 233 15.64 -5.59 3.66
C MET A 233 16.48 -4.35 3.94
N PRO A 234 15.93 -3.21 4.41
CA PRO A 234 16.76 -2.10 4.87
C PRO A 234 17.77 -2.50 5.96
N LEU A 235 17.32 -3.29 6.95
CA LEU A 235 18.19 -3.83 7.99
C LEU A 235 19.22 -4.82 7.43
N TYR A 236 18.79 -5.75 6.58
CA TYR A 236 19.67 -6.72 5.95
C TYR A 236 20.77 -6.04 5.14
N PHE A 237 20.44 -5.06 4.34
CA PHE A 237 21.40 -4.33 3.51
C PHE A 237 22.36 -3.47 4.34
N THR A 238 21.87 -2.76 5.37
CA THR A 238 22.74 -1.99 6.26
C THR A 238 23.69 -2.90 7.06
N ASN A 239 23.21 -4.03 7.57
CA ASN A 239 24.02 -5.02 8.25
C ASN A 239 25.05 -5.71 7.32
N SER A 240 24.78 -5.72 6.00
CA SER A 240 25.72 -6.19 4.98
C SER A 240 26.73 -5.10 4.53
N GLY A 241 26.77 -3.96 5.21
CA GLY A 241 27.72 -2.87 4.95
C GLY A 241 27.27 -1.88 3.87
N ILE A 242 26.05 -1.95 3.34
CA ILE A 242 25.54 -0.97 2.40
C ILE A 242 25.15 0.30 3.18
N LYS A 243 25.69 1.45 2.75
CA LYS A 243 25.39 2.75 3.36
C LYS A 243 23.87 3.03 3.30
N LEU A 244 23.32 3.59 4.37
CA LEU A 244 21.87 3.86 4.51
C LEU A 244 21.33 4.69 3.33
N LEU A 245 22.09 5.66 2.83
CA LEU A 245 21.72 6.45 1.65
C LEU A 245 21.49 5.57 0.40
N ASN A 246 22.37 4.59 0.18
CA ASN A 246 22.22 3.65 -0.94
C ASN A 246 21.00 2.74 -0.75
N VAL A 247 20.68 2.36 0.49
CA VAL A 247 19.45 1.64 0.80
C VAL A 247 18.22 2.47 0.41
N GLY A 248 18.25 3.78 0.62
CA GLY A 248 17.21 4.70 0.15
C GLY A 248 16.99 4.62 -1.37
N TYR A 249 18.07 4.66 -2.16
CA TYR A 249 17.98 4.48 -3.63
C TYR A 249 17.44 3.10 -4.02
N ILE A 250 17.84 2.05 -3.32
CA ILE A 250 17.36 0.68 -3.56
C ILE A 250 15.84 0.60 -3.32
N LEU A 251 15.34 1.21 -2.25
CA LEU A 251 13.90 1.26 -1.94
C LEU A 251 13.10 2.04 -3.00
N ILE A 252 13.65 3.15 -3.51
CA ILE A 252 13.03 3.89 -4.63
C ILE A 252 12.92 2.98 -5.85
N LEU A 253 14.02 2.34 -6.24
CA LEU A 253 14.05 1.46 -7.42
C LEU A 253 13.08 0.28 -7.26
N TYR A 254 13.03 -0.33 -6.09
CA TYR A 254 12.09 -1.41 -5.77
C TYR A 254 10.63 -1.01 -6.02
N ASN A 255 10.21 0.15 -5.47
CA ASN A 255 8.83 0.61 -5.59
C ASN A 255 8.51 1.13 -7.01
N ILE A 256 9.40 1.91 -7.63
CA ILE A 256 9.17 2.46 -8.97
C ILE A 256 9.14 1.35 -10.01
N ILE A 257 10.11 0.44 -10.00
CA ILE A 257 10.17 -0.69 -10.95
C ILE A 257 8.99 -1.64 -10.73
N GLY A 258 8.60 -1.86 -9.46
CA GLY A 258 7.39 -2.59 -9.13
C GLY A 258 6.12 -1.92 -9.66
N GLY A 259 6.02 -0.61 -9.57
CA GLY A 259 4.93 0.18 -10.15
C GLY A 259 4.85 0.06 -11.67
N PHE A 260 6.00 0.10 -12.37
CA PHE A 260 6.05 -0.18 -13.81
C PHE A 260 5.59 -1.61 -14.13
N GLY A 261 6.00 -2.60 -13.34
CA GLY A 261 5.48 -3.96 -13.45
C GLY A 261 3.95 -4.00 -13.39
N GLY A 262 3.35 -3.20 -12.49
CA GLY A 262 1.90 -3.05 -12.39
C GLY A 262 1.24 -2.48 -13.64
N ILE A 263 1.85 -1.49 -14.28
CA ILE A 263 1.35 -0.89 -15.54
C ILE A 263 1.41 -1.94 -16.66
N ILE A 264 2.52 -2.66 -16.77
CA ILE A 264 2.71 -3.72 -17.77
C ILE A 264 1.68 -4.85 -17.57
N ALA A 265 1.51 -5.31 -16.33
CA ALA A 265 0.54 -6.35 -16.00
C ALA A 265 -0.89 -5.90 -16.28
N GLY A 266 -1.24 -4.65 -15.98
CA GLY A 266 -2.52 -4.03 -16.30
C GLY A 266 -2.79 -4.05 -17.81
N TYR A 267 -1.82 -3.64 -18.62
CA TYR A 267 -1.91 -3.65 -20.08
C TYR A 267 -2.15 -5.05 -20.66
N PHE A 268 -1.41 -6.05 -20.17
CA PHE A 268 -1.61 -7.44 -20.59
C PHE A 268 -2.95 -7.99 -20.11
N SER A 269 -3.43 -7.58 -18.93
CA SER A 269 -4.71 -8.06 -18.40
C SER A 269 -5.91 -7.68 -19.27
N ASP A 270 -5.80 -6.60 -20.06
CA ASP A 270 -6.84 -6.18 -20.99
C ASP A 270 -6.89 -7.04 -22.26
N ARG A 271 -5.80 -7.74 -22.58
CA ARG A 271 -5.63 -8.51 -23.82
C ARG A 271 -5.67 -10.01 -23.63
N ILE A 272 -5.39 -10.51 -22.42
CA ILE A 272 -5.29 -11.94 -22.15
C ILE A 272 -6.55 -12.42 -21.41
N LYS A 273 -7.16 -13.49 -21.93
CA LYS A 273 -8.18 -14.26 -21.22
C LYS A 273 -7.48 -15.08 -20.12
N GLY A 274 -7.87 -14.90 -18.85
CA GLY A 274 -7.26 -15.66 -17.75
C GLY A 274 -6.31 -14.82 -16.89
N LYS A 275 -6.76 -13.67 -16.43
CA LYS A 275 -5.98 -12.74 -15.58
C LYS A 275 -5.38 -13.38 -14.33
N SER A 276 -5.99 -14.45 -13.79
CA SER A 276 -5.45 -15.20 -12.66
C SER A 276 -4.09 -15.85 -12.97
N PHE A 277 -3.82 -16.24 -14.23
CA PHE A 277 -2.50 -16.74 -14.63
C PHE A 277 -1.40 -15.67 -14.55
N LEU A 278 -1.75 -14.41 -14.81
CA LEU A 278 -0.79 -13.30 -14.64
C LEU A 278 -0.44 -13.10 -13.16
N ILE A 279 -1.42 -13.23 -12.26
CA ILE A 279 -1.16 -13.19 -10.81
C ILE A 279 -0.26 -14.36 -10.40
N GLN A 280 -0.58 -15.57 -10.85
CA GLN A 280 0.25 -16.75 -10.57
C GLN A 280 1.67 -16.58 -11.11
N GLY A 281 1.80 -16.11 -12.36
CA GLY A 281 3.10 -15.85 -12.99
C GLY A 281 3.92 -14.83 -12.22
N GLY A 282 3.33 -13.70 -11.80
CA GLY A 282 4.01 -12.69 -11.01
C GLY A 282 4.50 -13.24 -9.66
N LEU A 283 3.65 -13.98 -8.96
CA LEU A 283 4.04 -14.59 -7.68
C LEU A 283 5.12 -15.69 -7.87
N LEU A 284 4.96 -16.58 -8.84
CA LEU A 284 5.93 -17.66 -9.09
C LEU A 284 7.29 -17.14 -9.54
N LEU A 285 7.32 -16.17 -10.45
CA LEU A 285 8.56 -15.61 -10.97
C LEU A 285 9.36 -14.83 -9.91
N SER A 286 8.73 -14.39 -8.83
CA SER A 286 9.45 -13.79 -7.70
C SER A 286 10.25 -14.81 -6.86
N LEU A 287 9.80 -16.06 -6.79
CA LEU A 287 10.35 -17.08 -5.88
C LEU A 287 11.83 -17.43 -6.14
N PRO A 288 12.30 -17.66 -7.38
CA PRO A 288 13.72 -17.95 -7.63
C PRO A 288 14.62 -16.82 -7.13
N PHE A 289 14.23 -15.56 -7.35
CA PHE A 289 15.00 -14.40 -6.91
C PHE A 289 15.03 -14.27 -5.39
N ILE A 290 13.93 -14.57 -4.69
CA ILE A 290 13.89 -14.65 -3.22
C ILE A 290 14.86 -15.72 -2.71
N PHE A 291 14.85 -16.90 -3.34
CA PHE A 291 15.69 -18.03 -2.93
C PHE A 291 17.17 -17.76 -3.11
N PHE A 292 17.56 -17.14 -4.23
CA PHE A 292 18.97 -16.87 -4.53
C PHE A 292 19.48 -15.57 -3.89
N MET A 293 18.62 -14.63 -3.51
CA MET A 293 19.01 -13.32 -2.98
C MET A 293 19.93 -13.44 -1.77
N PHE A 294 19.61 -14.32 -0.82
CA PHE A 294 20.41 -14.51 0.40
C PHE A 294 21.62 -15.47 0.23
N LYS A 295 21.77 -16.08 -0.96
CA LYS A 295 22.89 -16.97 -1.30
C LYS A 295 23.96 -16.27 -2.12
N THR A 296 23.74 -15.01 -2.49
CA THR A 296 24.63 -14.21 -3.32
C THR A 296 25.19 -13.04 -2.54
N THR A 297 26.23 -12.42 -3.04
CA THR A 297 26.93 -11.29 -2.41
C THR A 297 27.10 -10.11 -3.37
N GLY A 298 27.59 -9.00 -2.88
CA GLY A 298 27.82 -7.80 -3.68
C GLY A 298 26.53 -7.14 -4.14
N ILE A 299 26.43 -6.79 -5.44
CA ILE A 299 25.29 -6.10 -6.00
C ILE A 299 24.11 -7.04 -6.35
N ILE A 300 24.35 -8.35 -6.44
CA ILE A 300 23.36 -9.32 -6.91
C ILE A 300 22.12 -9.39 -6.02
N PRO A 301 22.21 -9.41 -4.67
CA PRO A 301 21.03 -9.34 -3.79
C PRO A 301 20.17 -8.11 -4.06
N VAL A 302 20.78 -6.96 -4.37
CA VAL A 302 20.04 -5.72 -4.70
C VAL A 302 19.28 -5.88 -6.01
N ILE A 303 19.91 -6.44 -7.04
CA ILE A 303 19.27 -6.71 -8.33
C ILE A 303 18.06 -7.65 -8.12
N PHE A 304 18.25 -8.73 -7.39
CA PHE A 304 17.17 -9.67 -7.09
C PHE A 304 16.03 -9.02 -6.31
N PHE A 305 16.34 -8.19 -5.31
CA PHE A 305 15.34 -7.43 -4.58
C PHE A 305 14.48 -6.56 -5.50
N ILE A 306 15.08 -5.84 -6.44
CA ILE A 306 14.36 -5.00 -7.42
C ILE A 306 13.48 -5.85 -8.34
N ILE A 307 13.99 -7.00 -8.81
CA ILE A 307 13.23 -7.94 -9.65
C ILE A 307 12.04 -8.54 -8.89
N ILE A 308 12.22 -8.88 -7.62
CA ILE A 308 11.13 -9.33 -6.74
C ILE A 308 10.04 -8.25 -6.68
N GLY A 309 10.42 -6.96 -6.52
CA GLY A 309 9.51 -5.84 -6.57
C GLY A 309 8.69 -5.78 -7.86
N PHE A 310 9.37 -5.91 -9.00
CA PHE A 310 8.71 -5.93 -10.31
C PHE A 310 7.62 -7.00 -10.40
N PHE A 311 7.92 -8.23 -10.05
CA PHE A 311 6.97 -9.33 -10.17
C PHE A 311 5.88 -9.30 -9.09
N SER A 312 6.22 -9.04 -7.83
CA SER A 312 5.25 -9.08 -6.72
C SER A 312 4.26 -7.93 -6.79
N ILE A 313 4.74 -6.69 -6.97
CA ILE A 313 3.89 -5.49 -7.01
C ILE A 313 2.99 -5.48 -8.25
N SER A 314 3.45 -6.07 -9.38
CA SER A 314 2.67 -6.17 -10.61
C SER A 314 1.32 -6.88 -10.44
N THR A 315 1.17 -7.73 -9.42
CA THR A 315 -0.05 -8.50 -9.19
C THR A 315 -1.18 -7.68 -8.56
N LEU A 316 -0.89 -6.55 -7.93
CA LEU A 316 -1.89 -5.72 -7.25
C LEU A 316 -3.02 -5.22 -8.16
N PRO A 317 -2.75 -4.54 -9.30
CA PRO A 317 -3.81 -4.04 -10.16
C PRO A 317 -4.67 -5.17 -10.75
N LEU A 318 -4.09 -6.36 -10.93
CA LEU A 318 -4.81 -7.55 -11.39
C LEU A 318 -5.81 -8.04 -10.34
N CYS A 319 -5.39 -8.12 -9.08
CA CYS A 319 -6.26 -8.51 -7.96
C CYS A 319 -7.43 -7.53 -7.81
N ILE A 320 -7.16 -6.22 -7.87
CA ILE A 320 -8.18 -5.17 -7.82
C ILE A 320 -9.18 -5.35 -8.96
N ARG A 321 -8.70 -5.50 -10.19
CA ARG A 321 -9.55 -5.63 -11.37
C ARG A 321 -10.46 -6.85 -11.29
N ILE A 322 -9.92 -8.01 -10.93
CA ILE A 322 -10.72 -9.24 -10.81
C ILE A 322 -11.77 -9.09 -9.72
N SER A 323 -11.44 -8.48 -8.57
CA SER A 323 -12.41 -8.24 -7.49
C SER A 323 -13.57 -7.35 -7.95
N GLN A 324 -13.29 -6.31 -8.74
CA GLN A 324 -14.30 -5.43 -9.35
C GLN A 324 -15.18 -6.16 -10.37
N GLU A 325 -14.60 -7.10 -11.15
CA GLU A 325 -15.34 -7.93 -12.10
C GLU A 325 -16.28 -8.94 -11.40
N ILE A 326 -15.89 -9.44 -10.23
CA ILE A 326 -16.75 -10.32 -9.41
C ILE A 326 -17.97 -9.54 -8.86
N PHE A 327 -17.79 -8.27 -8.47
CA PHE A 327 -18.83 -7.42 -7.91
C PHE A 327 -18.94 -6.06 -8.63
N PRO A 328 -19.39 -6.02 -9.90
CA PRO A 328 -19.41 -4.79 -10.71
C PRO A 328 -20.31 -3.69 -10.13
N GLY A 329 -21.33 -4.06 -9.37
CA GLY A 329 -22.22 -3.09 -8.69
C GLY A 329 -21.70 -2.58 -7.35
N SER A 330 -20.45 -2.96 -6.93
CA SER A 330 -19.85 -2.57 -5.65
C SER A 330 -18.32 -2.57 -5.77
N MET A 331 -17.80 -2.02 -6.88
CA MET A 331 -16.38 -2.08 -7.24
C MET A 331 -15.47 -1.48 -6.18
N SER A 332 -15.84 -0.34 -5.60
CA SER A 332 -15.04 0.32 -4.55
C SER A 332 -14.81 -0.58 -3.35
N LEU A 333 -15.87 -1.25 -2.89
CA LEU A 333 -15.80 -2.09 -1.70
C LEU A 333 -15.10 -3.43 -1.98
N ALA A 334 -15.30 -4.02 -3.18
CA ALA A 334 -14.55 -5.20 -3.61
C ALA A 334 -13.05 -4.91 -3.68
N SER A 335 -12.67 -3.72 -4.18
CA SER A 335 -11.28 -3.27 -4.20
C SER A 335 -10.71 -3.08 -2.79
N SER A 336 -11.48 -2.48 -1.88
CA SER A 336 -11.02 -2.21 -0.50
C SER A 336 -10.77 -3.49 0.30
N LEU A 337 -11.51 -4.57 0.03
CA LEU A 337 -11.24 -5.88 0.63
C LEU A 337 -9.88 -6.44 0.19
N VAL A 338 -9.57 -6.28 -1.09
CA VAL A 338 -8.32 -6.82 -1.67
C VAL A 338 -7.12 -5.92 -1.39
N MET A 339 -7.32 -4.62 -1.26
CA MET A 339 -6.23 -3.66 -0.97
C MET A 339 -6.07 -3.42 0.55
N GLY A 340 -7.14 -2.96 1.20
CA GLY A 340 -7.07 -2.52 2.60
C GLY A 340 -7.02 -3.69 3.58
N LEU A 341 -7.94 -4.64 3.45
CA LEU A 341 -8.00 -5.76 4.40
C LEU A 341 -6.79 -6.69 4.24
N SER A 342 -6.29 -6.93 3.03
CA SER A 342 -5.11 -7.78 2.81
C SER A 342 -3.84 -7.15 3.36
N VAL A 343 -3.61 -5.85 3.12
CA VAL A 343 -2.47 -5.11 3.71
C VAL A 343 -2.59 -5.07 5.23
N GLY A 344 -3.77 -4.76 5.77
CA GLY A 344 -3.99 -4.70 7.21
C GLY A 344 -3.73 -6.03 7.91
N THR A 345 -4.27 -7.14 7.37
CA THR A 345 -4.03 -8.48 7.91
C THR A 345 -2.59 -8.95 7.69
N GLY A 346 -1.97 -8.62 6.55
CA GLY A 346 -0.55 -8.85 6.29
C GLY A 346 0.35 -8.11 7.28
N SER A 347 -0.03 -6.89 7.64
CA SER A 347 0.69 -6.09 8.65
C SER A 347 0.61 -6.73 10.04
N ILE A 348 -0.53 -7.31 10.42
CA ILE A 348 -0.65 -8.09 11.67
C ILE A 348 0.28 -9.30 11.66
N ALA A 349 0.43 -9.97 10.51
CA ALA A 349 1.33 -11.10 10.39
C ALA A 349 2.79 -10.72 10.68
N MET A 350 3.19 -9.45 10.48
CA MET A 350 4.54 -8.97 10.77
C MET A 350 4.93 -9.08 12.26
N ILE A 351 3.97 -9.07 13.17
CA ILE A 351 4.23 -9.32 14.61
C ILE A 351 4.82 -10.73 14.80
N PHE A 352 4.22 -11.72 14.16
CA PHE A 352 4.68 -13.12 14.24
C PHE A 352 5.94 -13.37 13.42
N LEU A 353 6.03 -12.74 12.24
CA LEU A 353 7.20 -12.85 11.37
C LEU A 353 8.42 -12.15 11.97
N GLY A 354 8.24 -11.03 12.69
CA GLY A 354 9.31 -10.40 13.46
C GLY A 354 9.85 -11.32 14.55
N LYS A 355 8.94 -11.96 15.31
CA LYS A 355 9.34 -12.95 16.33
C LYS A 355 10.05 -14.18 15.72
N ALA A 356 9.62 -14.60 14.55
CA ALA A 356 10.31 -15.67 13.81
C ALA A 356 11.70 -15.21 13.37
N ALA A 357 11.82 -13.98 12.87
CA ALA A 357 13.09 -13.41 12.41
C ALA A 357 14.12 -13.25 13.54
N ASP A 358 13.68 -12.95 14.76
CA ASP A 358 14.57 -12.98 15.96
C ASP A 358 15.13 -14.39 16.25
N LYS A 359 14.33 -15.44 15.97
CA LYS A 359 14.74 -16.83 16.28
C LYS A 359 15.56 -17.49 15.18
N ILE A 360 15.16 -17.31 13.93
CA ILE A 360 15.72 -18.04 12.78
C ILE A 360 16.43 -17.15 11.76
N GLY A 361 16.47 -15.83 12.01
CA GLY A 361 17.06 -14.83 11.12
C GLY A 361 16.14 -14.38 9.98
N ILE A 362 16.48 -13.22 9.38
CA ILE A 362 15.71 -12.59 8.31
C ILE A 362 15.57 -13.52 7.09
N ALA A 363 16.68 -14.11 6.63
CA ALA A 363 16.70 -14.94 5.43
C ALA A 363 15.76 -16.15 5.56
N ASN A 364 15.84 -16.91 6.66
CA ASN A 364 14.99 -18.07 6.88
C ASN A 364 13.51 -17.67 7.03
N THR A 365 13.23 -16.55 7.70
CA THR A 365 11.86 -16.04 7.82
C THR A 365 11.26 -15.71 6.46
N VAL A 366 12.02 -15.05 5.59
CA VAL A 366 11.58 -14.76 4.22
C VAL A 366 11.39 -16.05 3.41
N TYR A 367 12.27 -17.04 3.54
CA TYR A 367 12.12 -18.33 2.87
C TYR A 367 10.84 -19.07 3.29
N TYR A 368 10.58 -19.20 4.58
CA TYR A 368 9.37 -19.87 5.07
C TYR A 368 8.09 -19.11 4.69
N ALA A 369 8.11 -17.78 4.77
CA ALA A 369 6.99 -16.98 4.29
C ALA A 369 6.74 -17.18 2.77
N SER A 370 7.81 -17.36 1.97
CA SER A 370 7.69 -17.62 0.53
C SER A 370 7.03 -18.95 0.21
N ILE A 371 7.09 -19.95 1.10
CA ILE A 371 6.36 -21.23 0.93
C ILE A 371 4.86 -20.99 0.85
N SER A 372 4.33 -20.01 1.59
CA SER A 372 2.91 -19.65 1.53
C SER A 372 2.48 -19.20 0.14
N ILE A 373 3.39 -18.56 -0.63
CA ILE A 373 3.14 -18.16 -2.02
C ILE A 373 2.89 -19.40 -2.88
N ILE A 374 3.65 -20.47 -2.72
CA ILE A 374 3.48 -21.72 -3.48
C ILE A 374 2.08 -22.30 -3.21
N ALA A 375 1.68 -22.37 -1.94
CA ALA A 375 0.34 -22.87 -1.57
C ALA A 375 -0.76 -22.02 -2.21
N ILE A 376 -0.63 -20.69 -2.20
CA ILE A 376 -1.59 -19.76 -2.80
C ILE A 376 -1.62 -19.90 -4.33
N VAL A 377 -0.47 -20.08 -4.97
CA VAL A 377 -0.40 -20.30 -6.42
C VAL A 377 -1.11 -21.60 -6.81
N ILE A 378 -0.90 -22.68 -6.06
CA ILE A 378 -1.64 -23.94 -6.24
C ILE A 378 -3.14 -23.72 -6.07
N LEU A 379 -3.54 -22.97 -5.03
CA LEU A 379 -4.94 -22.62 -4.79
C LEU A 379 -5.52 -21.85 -5.99
N LEU A 380 -4.82 -20.85 -6.51
CA LEU A 380 -5.24 -20.05 -7.66
C LEU A 380 -5.42 -20.87 -8.96
N SER A 381 -4.77 -22.02 -9.10
CA SER A 381 -4.97 -22.91 -10.27
C SER A 381 -6.40 -23.42 -10.37
N PHE A 382 -7.15 -23.45 -9.27
CA PHE A 382 -8.57 -23.80 -9.26
C PHE A 382 -9.50 -22.63 -9.56
N TYR A 383 -8.99 -21.38 -9.59
CA TYR A 383 -9.80 -20.18 -9.82
C TYR A 383 -10.64 -20.25 -11.13
N PRO A 384 -10.11 -20.67 -12.29
CA PRO A 384 -10.88 -20.73 -13.54
C PRO A 384 -12.08 -21.68 -13.45
N LEU A 385 -11.95 -22.78 -12.73
CA LEU A 385 -13.05 -23.74 -12.50
C LEU A 385 -14.17 -23.11 -11.67
N ILE A 386 -13.80 -22.38 -10.63
CA ILE A 386 -14.76 -21.69 -9.76
C ILE A 386 -15.44 -20.55 -10.51
N ALA A 387 -14.69 -19.80 -11.32
CA ALA A 387 -15.23 -18.73 -12.17
C ALA A 387 -16.28 -19.26 -13.17
N LYS A 388 -16.00 -20.40 -13.81
CA LYS A 388 -16.95 -21.06 -14.70
C LYS A 388 -18.21 -21.53 -14.00
N LYS A 389 -18.10 -22.06 -12.76
CA LYS A 389 -19.27 -22.46 -11.94
C LYS A 389 -20.10 -21.25 -11.50
N ALA A 390 -19.47 -20.13 -11.13
CA ALA A 390 -20.16 -18.89 -10.78
C ALA A 390 -20.98 -18.35 -11.96
N ALA A 391 -20.39 -18.26 -13.15
CA ALA A 391 -21.05 -17.79 -14.36
C ALA A 391 -22.27 -18.67 -14.74
N ARG A 392 -22.15 -19.99 -14.61
CA ARG A 392 -23.28 -20.92 -14.88
C ARG A 392 -24.45 -20.73 -13.89
N GLN A 393 -24.17 -20.40 -12.67
CA GLN A 393 -25.20 -20.20 -11.65
C GLN A 393 -25.91 -18.85 -11.80
N ASP A 394 -25.20 -17.79 -12.25
CA ASP A 394 -25.80 -16.48 -12.53
C ASP A 394 -26.79 -16.52 -13.73
N ILE A 395 -26.62 -17.45 -14.66
CA ILE A 395 -27.52 -17.63 -15.82
C ILE A 395 -28.82 -18.38 -15.39
N ARG A 396 -28.81 -19.09 -14.27
CA ARG A 396 -29.96 -19.87 -13.78
C ARG A 396 -30.90 -19.09 -12.84
N HIS A 397 -30.49 -17.89 -12.45
CA HIS A 397 -31.24 -16.96 -11.61
C HIS A 397 -31.49 -15.64 -12.34
#